data_d0a1bb2853630146b452c334067fb365
#
_entry.id   d0a1bb2853630146b452c334067fb365
#
_cell.length_a   1.000
_cell.length_b   1.000
_cell.length_c   1.000
_cell.angle_alpha   90.00
_cell.angle_beta   90.00
_cell.angle_gamma   90.00
#
_symmetry.space_group_name_H-M   'P 1'
#
loop_
_entity.id
_entity.type
_entity.pdbx_description
1 polymer ?
#
loop_
_entity_poly.entity_id
_entity_poly.type
_entity_poly.pdbx_seq_one_letter_code
_entity_poly.pdbx_strand_id
1 'polypeptide(L)'
;DRKYNVKFLQDESSAQAGVDFEMPAEEQVIAANDSVAYLNVTVTRNEALKGSVLAVFEVQGSDDFMPGIEANRKGRIFITNQLTRPGWWNDWHEANGLGTYSDLKYQTFIREIGVTDMTLEADGGEMNYSTMRAYVLQFKYWLQEHPTEDEDGSLMKVAMRG
;
A
#
# COMPACT_ATOMS: atom_id res chain seq x y z
N ASP A 1 0.36 -29.84 -16.82
CA ASP A 1 -0.13 -28.98 -15.73
C ASP A 1 -0.27 -29.83 -14.47
N ARG A 2 0.10 -29.26 -13.33
CA ARG A 2 -0.03 -29.87 -12.01
C ARG A 2 -0.86 -28.97 -11.12
N LYS A 3 -1.70 -29.55 -10.28
CA LYS A 3 -2.64 -28.83 -9.44
C LYS A 3 -2.18 -28.82 -8.00
N TYR A 4 -2.38 -27.68 -7.31
CA TYR A 4 -2.21 -27.57 -5.87
C TYR A 4 -3.39 -26.81 -5.26
N ASN A 5 -3.62 -27.01 -3.97
CA ASN A 5 -4.73 -26.40 -3.26
C ASN A 5 -4.23 -25.35 -2.27
N VAL A 6 -4.98 -24.26 -2.13
CA VAL A 6 -4.72 -23.19 -1.18
C VAL A 6 -5.95 -22.98 -0.33
N LYS A 7 -5.78 -22.91 0.98
CA LYS A 7 -6.85 -22.68 1.94
C LYS A 7 -6.62 -21.37 2.70
N PHE A 8 -7.67 -20.55 2.80
CA PHE A 8 -7.69 -19.40 3.69
C PHE A 8 -7.94 -19.88 5.13
N LEU A 9 -7.05 -19.51 6.06
CA LEU A 9 -7.15 -19.90 7.46
C LEU A 9 -7.85 -18.80 8.25
N GLN A 10 -9.17 -18.91 8.39
CA GLN A 10 -9.99 -17.93 9.10
C GLN A 10 -9.60 -17.80 10.58
N ASP A 11 -9.24 -18.92 11.24
CA ASP A 11 -8.88 -18.92 12.67
C ASP A 11 -7.56 -18.18 12.96
N GLU A 12 -6.67 -18.09 11.99
CA GLU A 12 -5.39 -17.38 12.10
C GLU A 12 -5.42 -15.99 11.47
N SER A 13 -6.56 -15.58 10.91
CA SER A 13 -6.74 -14.35 10.15
C SER A 13 -7.65 -13.38 10.87
N SER A 14 -7.35 -12.08 10.77
CA SER A 14 -8.26 -10.99 11.15
C SER A 14 -8.94 -10.33 9.93
N ALA A 15 -8.41 -10.56 8.72
CA ALA A 15 -9.03 -10.12 7.48
C ALA A 15 -10.29 -10.95 7.16
N GLN A 16 -11.24 -10.32 6.47
CA GLN A 16 -12.49 -10.95 6.06
C GLN A 16 -12.56 -11.09 4.55
N ALA A 17 -12.76 -12.32 4.06
CA ALA A 17 -12.98 -12.59 2.65
C ALA A 17 -14.25 -11.89 2.16
N GLY A 18 -14.17 -11.29 0.97
CA GLY A 18 -15.25 -10.49 0.39
C GLY A 18 -15.38 -9.07 0.92
N VAL A 19 -14.63 -8.71 1.96
CA VAL A 19 -14.59 -7.36 2.54
C VAL A 19 -13.22 -6.73 2.36
N ASP A 20 -12.16 -7.38 2.83
CA ASP A 20 -10.79 -6.89 2.78
C ASP A 20 -10.04 -7.41 1.55
N PHE A 21 -10.43 -8.55 1.03
CA PHE A 21 -9.87 -9.16 -0.17
C PHE A 21 -10.90 -10.08 -0.85
N GLU A 22 -10.64 -10.39 -2.12
CA GLU A 22 -11.40 -11.41 -2.85
C GLU A 22 -10.79 -12.78 -2.61
N MET A 23 -11.64 -13.78 -2.29
CA MET A 23 -11.18 -15.16 -2.10
C MET A 23 -10.61 -15.72 -3.41
N PRO A 24 -9.34 -16.14 -3.46
CA PRO A 24 -8.81 -16.80 -4.64
C PRO A 24 -9.41 -18.20 -4.80
N ALA A 25 -9.33 -18.76 -6.00
CA ALA A 25 -9.74 -20.16 -6.22
C ALA A 25 -8.92 -21.11 -5.34
N GLU A 26 -9.58 -22.09 -4.71
CA GLU A 26 -8.90 -23.08 -3.87
C GLU A 26 -7.92 -23.93 -4.67
N GLU A 27 -8.30 -24.33 -5.88
CA GLU A 27 -7.43 -25.08 -6.79
C GLU A 27 -6.64 -24.12 -7.67
N GLN A 28 -5.32 -24.28 -7.64
CA GLN A 28 -4.38 -23.52 -8.43
C GLN A 28 -3.57 -24.45 -9.32
N VAL A 29 -2.99 -23.93 -10.39
CA VAL A 29 -2.26 -24.73 -11.40
C VAL A 29 -0.84 -24.22 -11.57
N ILE A 30 0.13 -25.14 -11.58
CA ILE A 30 1.47 -24.89 -12.12
C ILE A 30 1.46 -25.35 -13.57
N ALA A 31 1.68 -24.41 -14.51
CA ALA A 31 1.66 -24.71 -15.93
C ALA A 31 2.73 -25.74 -16.30
N ALA A 32 2.48 -26.49 -17.39
CA ALA A 32 3.44 -27.46 -17.90
C ALA A 32 4.78 -26.80 -18.18
N ASN A 33 5.86 -27.46 -17.75
CA ASN A 33 7.26 -27.00 -17.82
C ASN A 33 7.61 -25.82 -16.88
N ASP A 34 6.68 -25.31 -16.09
CA ASP A 34 6.99 -24.33 -15.05
C ASP A 34 7.32 -25.04 -13.73
N SER A 35 8.21 -24.43 -12.94
CA SER A 35 8.58 -24.90 -11.60
C SER A 35 7.98 -24.04 -10.48
N VAL A 36 7.39 -22.91 -10.82
CA VAL A 36 6.83 -21.93 -9.89
C VAL A 36 5.46 -21.48 -10.37
N ALA A 37 4.54 -21.26 -9.44
CA ALA A 37 3.29 -20.56 -9.69
C ALA A 37 3.08 -19.49 -8.61
N TYR A 38 2.31 -18.47 -8.95
CA TYR A 38 2.00 -17.37 -8.05
C TYR A 38 0.52 -17.37 -7.71
N LEU A 39 0.21 -17.34 -6.41
CA LEU A 39 -1.14 -17.08 -5.95
C LEU A 39 -1.38 -15.56 -5.97
N ASN A 40 -2.30 -15.12 -6.81
CA ASN A 40 -2.70 -13.73 -6.87
C ASN A 40 -3.92 -13.50 -5.98
N VAL A 41 -3.80 -12.59 -5.03
CA VAL A 41 -4.88 -12.19 -4.14
C VAL A 41 -5.24 -10.73 -4.42
N THR A 42 -6.49 -10.50 -4.80
CA THR A 42 -6.99 -9.14 -5.03
C THR A 42 -7.42 -8.54 -3.69
N VAL A 43 -6.77 -7.46 -3.30
CA VAL A 43 -7.09 -6.73 -2.07
C VAL A 43 -8.12 -5.65 -2.38
N THR A 44 -9.21 -5.63 -1.61
CA THR A 44 -10.28 -4.64 -1.74
C THR A 44 -9.98 -3.46 -0.81
N ARG A 45 -10.04 -2.25 -1.34
CA ARG A 45 -9.93 -1.05 -0.51
C ARG A 45 -11.13 -0.95 0.42
N ASN A 46 -10.87 -0.98 1.71
CA ASN A 46 -11.88 -0.82 2.76
C ASN A 46 -11.61 0.47 3.53
N GLU A 47 -12.41 1.50 3.28
CA GLU A 47 -12.25 2.82 3.91
C GLU A 47 -12.61 2.80 5.41
N ALA A 48 -13.37 1.80 5.85
CA ALA A 48 -13.69 1.59 7.27
C ALA A 48 -12.56 0.93 8.06
N LEU A 49 -11.51 0.46 7.39
CA LEU A 49 -10.38 -0.19 8.03
C LEU A 49 -9.55 0.83 8.83
N LYS A 50 -9.54 0.68 10.15
CA LYS A 50 -8.81 1.55 11.10
C LYS A 50 -7.58 0.86 11.70
N GLY A 51 -6.80 0.21 10.90
CA GLY A 51 -5.63 -0.52 11.37
C GLY A 51 -5.21 -1.53 10.34
N SER A 52 -4.42 -2.49 10.77
CA SER A 52 -3.98 -3.58 9.91
C SER A 52 -4.76 -4.85 10.19
N VAL A 53 -5.11 -5.58 9.16
CA VAL A 53 -5.66 -6.94 9.27
C VAL A 53 -4.73 -7.93 8.57
N LEU A 54 -4.77 -9.18 9.01
CA LEU A 54 -3.91 -10.25 8.54
C LEU A 54 -4.76 -11.32 7.84
N ALA A 55 -4.38 -11.67 6.60
CA ALA A 55 -4.88 -12.83 5.89
C ALA A 55 -3.82 -13.90 5.83
N VAL A 56 -4.14 -15.12 6.24
CA VAL A 56 -3.24 -16.28 6.21
C VAL A 56 -3.77 -17.31 5.26
N PHE A 57 -2.92 -17.75 4.33
CA PHE A 57 -3.21 -18.82 3.38
C PHE A 57 -2.24 -19.98 3.60
N GLU A 58 -2.73 -21.20 3.47
CA GLU A 58 -1.94 -22.41 3.59
C GLU A 58 -2.02 -23.25 2.32
N VAL A 59 -0.87 -23.71 1.85
CA VAL A 59 -0.81 -24.68 0.76
C VAL A 59 -1.20 -26.06 1.32
N GLN A 60 -2.21 -26.66 0.72
CA GLN A 60 -2.73 -27.98 1.06
C GLN A 60 -2.19 -29.03 0.10
N GLY A 61 -2.18 -30.30 0.54
CA GLY A 61 -1.88 -31.42 -0.34
C GLY A 61 -2.89 -31.56 -1.46
N SER A 62 -2.45 -32.15 -2.59
CA SER A 62 -3.27 -32.48 -3.75
C SER A 62 -2.83 -33.86 -4.30
N ASP A 63 -3.49 -34.31 -5.35
CA ASP A 63 -3.09 -35.55 -6.05
C ASP A 63 -1.68 -35.41 -6.67
N ASP A 64 -1.28 -34.18 -7.04
CA ASP A 64 0.00 -33.90 -7.69
C ASP A 64 1.11 -33.54 -6.72
N PHE A 65 0.78 -33.08 -5.50
CA PHE A 65 1.75 -32.56 -4.54
C PHE A 65 1.44 -32.96 -3.10
N MET A 66 2.51 -33.24 -2.36
CA MET A 66 2.47 -33.24 -0.91
C MET A 66 2.88 -31.84 -0.40
N PRO A 67 2.25 -31.31 0.67
CA PRO A 67 2.70 -30.06 1.26
C PRO A 67 4.13 -30.20 1.79
N GLY A 68 4.91 -29.14 1.66
CA GLY A 68 6.27 -29.08 2.19
C GLY A 68 6.32 -29.01 3.72
N ILE A 69 7.44 -28.58 4.27
CA ILE A 69 7.61 -28.40 5.72
C ILE A 69 6.64 -27.32 6.23
N GLU A 70 6.14 -27.50 7.44
CA GLU A 70 5.10 -26.65 8.03
C GLU A 70 5.47 -25.16 8.03
N ALA A 71 6.72 -24.82 8.30
CA ALA A 71 7.20 -23.45 8.31
C ALA A 71 7.04 -22.71 6.96
N ASN A 72 7.00 -23.45 5.85
CA ASN A 72 6.95 -22.88 4.49
C ASN A 72 5.60 -23.08 3.78
N ARG A 73 4.58 -23.58 4.48
CA ARG A 73 3.26 -23.82 3.89
C ARG A 73 2.36 -22.58 3.91
N LYS A 74 2.65 -21.63 4.77
CA LYS A 74 1.76 -20.48 5.03
C LYS A 74 2.33 -19.20 4.44
N GLY A 75 1.46 -18.47 3.74
CA GLY A 75 1.70 -17.09 3.32
C GLY A 75 0.83 -16.13 4.13
N ARG A 76 1.40 -15.02 4.53
CA ARG A 76 0.72 -13.98 5.30
C ARG A 76 0.68 -12.68 4.52
N ILE A 77 -0.51 -12.07 4.47
CA ILE A 77 -0.71 -10.77 3.81
C ILE A 77 -1.24 -9.80 4.85
N PHE A 78 -0.49 -8.72 5.09
CA PHE A 78 -0.96 -7.62 5.92
C PHE A 78 -1.66 -6.60 5.03
N ILE A 79 -2.90 -6.27 5.38
CA ILE A 79 -3.73 -5.30 4.68
C ILE A 79 -3.94 -4.11 5.61
N THR A 80 -3.58 -2.92 5.15
CA THR A 80 -3.69 -1.70 5.96
C THR A 80 -4.09 -0.51 5.09
N ASN A 81 -4.87 0.41 5.66
CA ASN A 81 -5.13 1.74 5.13
C ASN A 81 -4.15 2.79 5.64
N GLN A 82 -3.32 2.42 6.60
CA GLN A 82 -2.35 3.35 7.17
C GLN A 82 -1.15 3.47 6.23
N LEU A 83 -0.85 4.71 5.84
CA LEU A 83 0.39 5.03 5.17
C LEU A 83 1.47 5.29 6.21
N THR A 84 2.66 4.74 5.97
CA THR A 84 3.83 5.06 6.76
C THR A 84 4.49 6.30 6.15
N ARG A 85 4.96 7.23 7.00
CA ARG A 85 5.73 8.39 6.56
C ARG A 85 6.89 7.92 5.67
N PRO A 86 6.96 8.36 4.40
CA PRO A 86 8.05 7.97 3.53
C PRO A 86 9.36 8.65 3.97
N GLY A 87 10.49 7.98 3.77
CA GLY A 87 11.79 8.50 4.18
C GLY A 87 12.18 9.82 3.49
N TRP A 88 11.68 10.07 2.28
CA TRP A 88 11.93 11.32 1.58
C TRP A 88 11.22 12.55 2.20
N TRP A 89 10.11 12.37 2.94
CA TRP A 89 9.44 13.46 3.65
C TRP A 89 10.19 13.76 4.95
N ASN A 90 11.35 14.36 4.79
CA ASN A 90 12.29 14.71 5.85
C ASN A 90 12.05 16.14 6.37
N ASP A 91 12.92 16.60 7.26
CA ASP A 91 12.81 17.93 7.86
C ASP A 91 12.88 19.07 6.83
N TRP A 92 13.63 18.87 5.75
CA TRP A 92 13.70 19.85 4.67
C TRP A 92 12.35 19.98 3.95
N HIS A 93 11.71 18.86 3.60
CA HIS A 93 10.37 18.86 2.99
C HIS A 93 9.30 19.41 3.93
N GLU A 94 9.40 19.19 5.22
CA GLU A 94 8.51 19.80 6.21
C GLU A 94 8.68 21.30 6.28
N ALA A 95 9.92 21.81 6.24
CA ALA A 95 10.21 23.24 6.36
C ALA A 95 9.96 24.02 5.05
N ASN A 96 10.21 23.40 3.90
CA ASN A 96 10.28 24.11 2.60
C ASN A 96 9.35 23.52 1.53
N GLY A 97 8.75 22.38 1.74
CA GLY A 97 7.91 21.68 0.78
C GLY A 97 6.47 21.54 1.26
N LEU A 98 6.08 20.31 1.54
CA LEU A 98 4.70 19.94 1.89
C LEU A 98 4.27 20.33 3.31
N GLY A 99 5.20 20.74 4.17
CA GLY A 99 4.91 21.05 5.56
C GLY A 99 4.95 19.82 6.47
N THR A 100 4.45 19.97 7.69
CA THR A 100 4.39 18.91 8.68
C THR A 100 3.65 17.69 8.11
N TYR A 101 4.23 16.51 8.28
CA TYR A 101 3.64 15.27 7.82
C TYR A 101 2.36 14.92 8.58
N SER A 102 1.37 14.45 7.85
CA SER A 102 0.26 13.66 8.37
C SER A 102 -0.10 12.57 7.36
N ASP A 103 -0.65 11.45 7.82
CA ASP A 103 -1.08 10.37 6.93
C ASP A 103 -2.16 10.87 5.96
N LEU A 104 -3.09 11.67 6.46
CA LEU A 104 -4.16 12.26 5.64
C LEU A 104 -3.62 13.20 4.56
N LYS A 105 -2.63 14.04 4.89
CA LYS A 105 -1.99 14.92 3.91
C LYS A 105 -1.27 14.13 2.83
N TYR A 106 -0.55 13.08 3.20
CA TYR A 106 0.14 12.22 2.24
C TYR A 106 -0.85 11.49 1.33
N GLN A 107 -1.93 10.94 1.87
CA GLN A 107 -3.00 10.31 1.07
C GLN A 107 -3.61 11.31 0.09
N THR A 108 -3.92 12.50 0.55
CA THR A 108 -4.50 13.56 -0.29
C THR A 108 -3.53 13.96 -1.40
N PHE A 109 -2.26 14.13 -1.10
CA PHE A 109 -1.22 14.46 -2.08
C PHE A 109 -1.09 13.38 -3.15
N ILE A 110 -0.99 12.11 -2.76
CA ILE A 110 -0.92 10.98 -3.72
C ILE A 110 -2.18 10.94 -4.60
N ARG A 111 -3.36 11.07 -4.00
CA ARG A 111 -4.63 10.98 -4.73
C ARG A 111 -4.79 12.08 -5.76
N GLU A 112 -4.46 13.32 -5.39
CA GLU A 112 -4.73 14.49 -6.23
C GLU A 112 -3.57 14.85 -7.17
N ILE A 113 -2.34 14.60 -6.77
CA ILE A 113 -1.14 14.95 -7.54
C ILE A 113 -0.54 13.73 -8.25
N GLY A 114 -0.68 12.54 -7.68
CA GLY A 114 -0.25 11.29 -8.31
C GLY A 114 1.25 11.00 -8.15
N VAL A 115 1.96 11.70 -7.28
CA VAL A 115 3.39 11.52 -7.04
C VAL A 115 3.61 10.85 -5.69
N THR A 116 4.38 9.76 -5.67
CA THR A 116 4.63 8.95 -4.47
C THR A 116 6.05 9.09 -3.92
N ASP A 117 6.96 9.63 -4.71
CA ASP A 117 8.37 9.82 -4.32
C ASP A 117 8.86 11.19 -4.79
N MET A 118 9.26 12.03 -3.85
CA MET A 118 9.88 13.33 -4.12
C MET A 118 11.30 13.41 -3.54
N THR A 119 12.03 12.31 -3.53
CA THR A 119 13.44 12.31 -3.16
C THR A 119 14.23 13.18 -4.13
N LEU A 120 14.88 14.22 -3.62
CA LEU A 120 15.66 15.14 -4.44
C LEU A 120 16.95 14.49 -4.96
N GLU A 121 17.43 14.96 -6.12
CA GLU A 121 18.72 14.53 -6.70
C GLU A 121 19.87 14.69 -5.69
N ALA A 122 19.85 15.75 -4.89
CA ALA A 122 20.83 15.98 -3.83
C ALA A 122 20.86 14.87 -2.76
N ASP A 123 19.76 14.17 -2.58
CA ASP A 123 19.57 13.07 -1.62
C ASP A 123 19.59 11.69 -2.29
N GLY A 124 20.06 11.63 -3.54
CA GLY A 124 20.16 10.40 -4.31
C GLY A 124 18.90 9.99 -5.05
N GLY A 125 17.90 10.84 -5.13
CA GLY A 125 16.67 10.63 -5.89
C GLY A 125 16.75 11.12 -7.34
N GLU A 126 15.60 11.18 -7.99
CA GLU A 126 15.47 11.60 -9.39
C GLU A 126 14.74 12.94 -9.54
N MET A 127 14.24 13.52 -8.46
CA MET A 127 13.46 14.75 -8.49
C MET A 127 14.35 15.99 -8.40
N ASN A 128 14.31 16.85 -9.41
CA ASN A 128 14.96 18.16 -9.28
C ASN A 128 14.05 19.13 -8.51
N TYR A 129 14.68 20.20 -7.98
CA TYR A 129 13.97 21.21 -7.19
C TYR A 129 12.80 21.86 -7.94
N SER A 130 12.99 22.20 -9.20
CA SER A 130 11.95 22.87 -9.99
C SER A 130 10.72 22.01 -10.18
N THR A 131 10.90 20.72 -10.44
CA THR A 131 9.81 19.75 -10.59
C THR A 131 9.10 19.51 -9.26
N MET A 132 9.85 19.32 -8.18
CA MET A 132 9.30 19.17 -6.83
C MET A 132 8.48 20.42 -6.45
N ARG A 133 9.03 21.60 -6.70
CA ARG A 133 8.33 22.87 -6.45
C ARG A 133 7.01 22.94 -7.22
N ALA A 134 7.00 22.52 -8.49
CA ALA A 134 5.80 22.52 -9.31
C ALA A 134 4.70 21.63 -8.71
N TYR A 135 5.03 20.42 -8.27
CA TYR A 135 4.07 19.52 -7.63
C TYR A 135 3.54 20.05 -6.30
N VAL A 136 4.42 20.61 -5.47
CA VAL A 136 4.00 21.19 -4.19
C VAL A 136 3.09 22.40 -4.38
N LEU A 137 3.39 23.27 -5.36
CA LEU A 137 2.54 24.41 -5.69
C LEU A 137 1.20 23.98 -6.29
N GLN A 138 1.20 22.94 -7.13
CA GLN A 138 -0.04 22.36 -7.66
C GLN A 138 -0.93 21.86 -6.52
N PHE A 139 -0.35 21.21 -5.52
CA PHE A 139 -1.09 20.77 -4.33
C PHE A 139 -1.58 21.94 -3.49
N LYS A 140 -0.74 22.97 -3.33
CA LYS A 140 -1.13 24.21 -2.62
C LYS A 140 -2.36 24.85 -3.25
N TYR A 141 -2.37 25.01 -4.57
CA TYR A 141 -3.50 25.63 -5.28
C TYR A 141 -4.75 24.73 -5.22
N TRP A 142 -4.56 23.42 -5.34
CA TRP A 142 -5.66 22.48 -5.15
C TRP A 142 -6.30 22.65 -3.76
N LEU A 143 -5.51 22.76 -2.69
CA LEU A 143 -6.01 22.98 -1.33
C LEU A 143 -6.71 24.32 -1.15
N GLN A 144 -6.31 25.35 -1.90
CA GLN A 144 -7.00 26.65 -1.88
C GLN A 144 -8.40 26.57 -2.51
N GLU A 145 -8.55 25.77 -3.56
CA GLU A 145 -9.82 25.51 -4.23
C GLU A 145 -10.68 24.48 -3.45
N HIS A 146 -10.05 23.58 -2.72
CA HIS A 146 -10.69 22.51 -1.96
C HIS A 146 -10.20 22.52 -0.50
N PRO A 147 -10.68 23.47 0.33
CA PRO A 147 -10.30 23.51 1.73
C PRO A 147 -10.56 22.17 2.41
N THR A 148 -9.51 21.57 2.96
CA THR A 148 -9.53 20.24 3.57
C THR A 148 -8.98 20.33 4.99
N GLU A 149 -9.66 19.72 5.96
CA GLU A 149 -9.15 19.59 7.32
C GLU A 149 -8.11 18.48 7.40
N ASP A 150 -7.03 18.74 8.14
CA ASP A 150 -6.02 17.75 8.48
C ASP A 150 -6.42 16.99 9.75
N GLU A 151 -5.62 16.00 10.14
CA GLU A 151 -5.89 15.10 11.29
C GLU A 151 -6.05 15.86 12.61
N ASP A 152 -5.41 17.01 12.75
CA ASP A 152 -5.49 17.88 13.93
C ASP A 152 -6.70 18.86 13.93
N GLY A 153 -7.54 18.80 12.91
CA GLY A 153 -8.70 19.67 12.73
C GLY A 153 -8.35 21.06 12.17
N SER A 154 -7.08 21.35 11.88
CA SER A 154 -6.67 22.57 11.19
C SER A 154 -6.80 22.41 9.68
N LEU A 155 -6.87 23.53 8.94
CA LEU A 155 -6.84 23.48 7.49
C LEU A 155 -5.49 22.95 7.00
N MET A 156 -5.55 21.94 6.15
CA MET A 156 -4.36 21.37 5.48
C MET A 156 -3.68 22.45 4.63
N LYS A 157 -2.39 22.58 4.76
CA LYS A 157 -1.58 23.57 4.04
C LYS A 157 -0.16 23.07 3.81
N VAL A 158 0.51 23.67 2.85
CA VAL A 158 1.92 23.39 2.54
C VAL A 158 2.82 24.50 3.08
N ALA A 159 4.08 24.17 3.34
CA ALA A 159 5.07 25.15 3.84
C ALA A 159 5.63 26.03 2.72
N MET A 160 5.69 25.51 1.48
CA MET A 160 6.26 26.25 0.35
C MET A 160 5.48 27.52 0.06
N ARG A 161 6.24 28.61 -0.07
CA ARG A 161 5.70 29.91 -0.50
C ARG A 161 5.62 29.96 -2.03
N GLY A 162 4.48 30.37 -2.50
CA GLY A 162 4.21 30.54 -3.93
C GLY A 162 4.33 31.96 -4.40
#